data_1fa7e66ae9b1782f122fc21e2fd0fdee
#
_entry.id   1fa7e66ae9b1782f122fc21e2fd0fdee
#
_cell.length_a   1.000
_cell.length_b   1.000
_cell.length_c   1.000
_cell.angle_alpha   90.00
_cell.angle_beta   90.00
_cell.angle_gamma   90.00
#
_symmetry.space_group_name_H-M   'P 1'
#
loop_
_entity.id
_entity.type
_entity.pdbx_description
1 polymer ?
#
loop_
_entity_poly.entity_id
_entity_poly.type
_entity_poly.pdbx_seq_one_letter_code
_entity_poly.pdbx_strand_id
1 'polypeptide(L)'
;PPPPPPPPPPPTLYLSSAASDVYKRQMFDQAKKQSPCIIFIDEIDAVGRHRGAGLGGGHDEREQTLNQLLVEMDGFEVNDGVIVIAATNRPDVLDPALLRPGRFDRQVVVGLPDIRGREQILKVHMRKVPLAEDVEPAKIARGTPGFSGADLANLVNESALFAARANARTVGMQQFELAKDKIMMGAERKSMVMSEDEKRNTAYHEAGHAIVGRLVPEHDPVYKVSIIPRGRALGVTMFLPEEDRYSHSRRHINSQICSLFGGRIAEEMTLGKDGVTTGASNDIQRATDIARKMVTQWGLSEKMGPLMYDEGGEEVFLGRSAGQPNKSVSDETAKAIDEEVRRIIDECYGVAQRLLEENFDKLHTMAEALMLYETCLLYTSPSPRDL
;
A
#
# COMPACT_ATOMS: atom_id res chain seq x y z
N PRO A 1 -33.60 21.47 -35.14
CA PRO A 1 -32.22 21.09 -35.43
C PRO A 1 -31.57 20.66 -34.10
N PRO A 2 -30.74 19.60 -34.09
CA PRO A 2 -30.00 19.22 -32.90
C PRO A 2 -29.07 20.38 -32.48
N PRO A 3 -28.76 20.52 -31.17
CA PRO A 3 -27.82 21.54 -30.73
C PRO A 3 -26.45 21.31 -31.41
N PRO A 4 -25.68 22.37 -31.67
CA PRO A 4 -24.36 22.23 -32.26
C PRO A 4 -23.47 21.40 -31.37
N PRO A 5 -22.54 20.59 -31.89
CA PRO A 5 -21.62 19.81 -31.08
C PRO A 5 -20.79 20.76 -30.19
N PRO A 6 -20.41 20.31 -28.97
CA PRO A 6 -19.56 21.13 -28.13
C PRO A 6 -18.23 21.46 -28.82
N PRO A 7 -17.65 22.65 -28.58
CA PRO A 7 -16.37 23.00 -29.16
C PRO A 7 -15.29 21.97 -28.77
N PRO A 8 -14.30 21.70 -29.64
CA PRO A 8 -13.21 20.81 -29.32
C PRO A 8 -12.45 21.32 -28.06
N PRO A 9 -11.93 20.41 -27.21
CA PRO A 9 -11.14 20.82 -26.07
C PRO A 9 -9.91 21.62 -26.54
N PRO A 10 -9.45 22.59 -25.72
CA PRO A 10 -8.25 23.36 -26.06
C PRO A 10 -7.03 22.42 -26.22
N PRO A 11 -6.09 22.76 -27.12
CA PRO A 11 -4.89 21.95 -27.30
C PRO A 11 -4.08 21.89 -26.02
N THR A 12 -3.54 20.69 -25.70
CA THR A 12 -2.66 20.46 -24.55
C THR A 12 -1.24 20.23 -25.06
N LEU A 13 -0.29 21.03 -24.55
CA LEU A 13 1.13 20.89 -24.82
C LEU A 13 1.82 20.12 -23.68
N TYR A 14 2.62 19.12 -24.02
CA TYR A 14 3.34 18.27 -23.05
C TYR A 14 4.83 18.60 -23.04
N LEU A 15 5.41 18.66 -21.86
CA LEU A 15 6.84 18.85 -21.64
C LEU A 15 7.41 17.66 -20.87
N SER A 16 8.50 17.06 -21.36
CA SER A 16 9.29 16.12 -20.57
C SER A 16 10.40 16.86 -19.82
N SER A 17 10.78 16.38 -18.65
CA SER A 17 11.79 16.96 -17.76
C SER A 17 13.18 17.11 -18.41
N ALA A 18 13.45 16.38 -19.49
CA ALA A 18 14.72 16.40 -20.22
C ALA A 18 14.79 17.47 -21.35
N ALA A 19 13.75 18.30 -21.52
CA ALA A 19 13.77 19.31 -22.56
C ALA A 19 14.76 20.44 -22.25
N SER A 20 15.60 20.85 -23.25
CA SER A 20 16.54 21.95 -23.11
C SER A 20 15.82 23.30 -22.90
N ASP A 21 16.51 24.28 -22.29
CA ASP A 21 15.96 25.61 -22.00
C ASP A 21 15.37 26.33 -23.21
N VAL A 22 15.92 26.05 -24.41
CA VAL A 22 15.38 26.56 -25.68
C VAL A 22 13.97 26.02 -25.96
N TYR A 23 13.74 24.73 -25.73
CA TYR A 23 12.41 24.11 -25.91
C TYR A 23 11.38 24.65 -24.91
N LYS A 24 11.78 24.89 -23.67
CA LYS A 24 10.88 25.44 -22.65
C LYS A 24 10.37 26.81 -23.04
N ARG A 25 11.29 27.71 -23.42
CA ARG A 25 10.93 29.05 -23.90
C ARG A 25 10.01 29.00 -25.12
N GLN A 26 10.34 28.15 -26.09
CA GLN A 26 9.51 27.95 -27.29
C GLN A 26 8.11 27.44 -26.94
N MET A 27 7.96 26.58 -25.93
CA MET A 27 6.66 26.06 -25.51
C MET A 27 5.79 27.17 -24.90
N PHE A 28 6.34 28.01 -24.02
CA PHE A 28 5.60 29.15 -23.46
C PHE A 28 5.23 30.18 -24.54
N ASP A 29 6.14 30.46 -25.46
CA ASP A 29 5.87 31.34 -26.62
C ASP A 29 4.80 30.76 -27.56
N GLN A 30 4.80 29.46 -27.79
CA GLN A 30 3.77 28.79 -28.57
C GLN A 30 2.42 28.83 -27.85
N ALA A 31 2.39 28.62 -26.54
CA ALA A 31 1.16 28.69 -25.76
C ALA A 31 0.52 30.06 -25.84
N LYS A 32 1.29 31.15 -25.76
CA LYS A 32 0.78 32.52 -25.95
C LYS A 32 0.15 32.73 -27.36
N LYS A 33 0.74 32.12 -28.39
CA LYS A 33 0.23 32.20 -29.77
C LYS A 33 -0.99 31.34 -30.03
N GLN A 34 -1.17 30.27 -29.24
CA GLN A 34 -2.25 29.27 -29.39
C GLN A 34 -3.35 29.39 -28.32
N SER A 35 -3.37 30.50 -27.60
CA SER A 35 -4.40 30.76 -26.59
C SER A 35 -5.82 30.67 -27.19
N PRO A 36 -6.81 30.05 -26.48
CA PRO A 36 -6.70 29.42 -25.17
C PRO A 36 -6.08 28.02 -25.21
N CYS A 37 -5.13 27.72 -24.32
CA CYS A 37 -4.46 26.42 -24.25
C CYS A 37 -4.07 26.03 -22.84
N ILE A 38 -3.69 24.75 -22.66
CA ILE A 38 -3.18 24.21 -21.41
C ILE A 38 -1.73 23.77 -21.61
N ILE A 39 -0.83 24.22 -20.73
CA ILE A 39 0.52 23.70 -20.61
C ILE A 39 0.50 22.64 -19.50
N PHE A 40 0.96 21.43 -19.81
CA PHE A 40 1.12 20.37 -18.83
C PHE A 40 2.59 20.04 -18.62
N ILE A 41 3.06 20.12 -17.35
CA ILE A 41 4.43 19.82 -16.95
C ILE A 41 4.39 18.62 -16.02
N ASP A 42 4.90 17.47 -16.50
CA ASP A 42 5.02 16.28 -15.67
C ASP A 42 6.34 16.23 -14.92
N GLU A 43 6.37 15.58 -13.75
CA GLU A 43 7.55 15.44 -12.90
C GLU A 43 8.27 16.78 -12.62
N ILE A 44 7.51 17.81 -12.26
CA ILE A 44 8.06 19.15 -12.02
C ILE A 44 9.16 19.18 -10.94
N ASP A 45 9.19 18.21 -10.03
CA ASP A 45 10.24 18.04 -9.02
C ASP A 45 11.63 17.75 -9.63
N ALA A 46 11.71 17.32 -10.90
CA ALA A 46 13.00 17.17 -11.59
C ALA A 46 13.73 18.51 -11.76
N VAL A 47 12.99 19.60 -11.89
CA VAL A 47 13.51 20.98 -12.09
C VAL A 47 13.19 21.91 -10.94
N GLY A 48 12.12 21.67 -10.19
CA GLY A 48 11.54 22.52 -9.16
C GLY A 48 12.02 22.27 -7.73
N ARG A 49 13.14 21.57 -7.51
CA ARG A 49 13.63 21.24 -6.16
C ARG A 49 14.16 22.46 -5.40
N HIS A 50 14.01 22.38 -4.06
CA HIS A 50 14.50 23.37 -3.10
C HIS A 50 16.01 23.62 -3.26
N ARG A 51 16.44 24.88 -3.12
CA ARG A 51 17.84 25.32 -3.19
C ARG A 51 18.65 24.76 -2.02
N GLY A 52 19.79 24.16 -2.29
CA GLY A 52 20.76 23.78 -1.25
C GLY A 52 20.84 22.29 -0.86
N ALA A 53 20.15 21.39 -1.52
CA ALA A 53 20.17 19.96 -1.17
C ALA A 53 21.20 19.15 -1.99
N GLY A 54 22.50 19.52 -2.00
CA GLY A 54 23.53 18.65 -2.57
C GLY A 54 24.86 19.34 -2.90
N LEU A 55 25.95 18.66 -2.60
CA LEU A 55 27.32 19.02 -2.94
C LEU A 55 27.69 18.38 -4.29
N GLY A 56 27.55 19.10 -5.42
CA GLY A 56 28.02 18.59 -6.73
C GLY A 56 27.61 19.48 -7.91
N GLY A 57 28.47 19.60 -8.91
CA GLY A 57 28.44 20.54 -10.05
C GLY A 57 27.31 20.46 -11.07
N GLY A 58 26.15 19.84 -10.73
CA GLY A 58 24.93 19.84 -11.56
C GLY A 58 23.84 20.77 -11.03
N HIS A 59 24.13 21.62 -10.07
CA HIS A 59 23.15 22.50 -9.41
C HIS A 59 22.85 23.77 -10.21
N ASP A 60 23.84 24.35 -10.86
CA ASP A 60 23.70 25.62 -11.59
C ASP A 60 22.69 25.52 -12.74
N GLU A 61 22.71 24.43 -13.49
CA GLU A 61 21.79 24.23 -14.61
C GLU A 61 20.33 24.08 -14.15
N ARG A 62 20.11 23.38 -13.03
CA ARG A 62 18.75 23.17 -12.49
C ARG A 62 18.18 24.44 -11.88
N GLU A 63 19.00 25.20 -11.12
CA GLU A 63 18.59 26.50 -10.59
C GLU A 63 18.30 27.51 -11.71
N GLN A 64 19.10 27.50 -12.77
CA GLN A 64 18.87 28.31 -13.93
C GLN A 64 17.54 27.95 -14.62
N THR A 65 17.27 26.64 -14.76
CA THR A 65 16.03 26.12 -15.33
C THR A 65 14.81 26.50 -14.49
N LEU A 66 14.89 26.37 -13.15
CA LEU A 66 13.82 26.76 -12.25
C LEU A 66 13.56 28.28 -12.35
N ASN A 67 14.59 29.09 -12.26
CA ASN A 67 14.48 30.54 -12.35
C ASN A 67 13.84 30.97 -13.69
N GLN A 68 14.21 30.32 -14.78
CA GLN A 68 13.60 30.56 -16.08
C GLN A 68 12.12 30.20 -16.12
N LEU A 69 11.76 29.02 -15.57
CA LEU A 69 10.35 28.60 -15.46
C LEU A 69 9.53 29.64 -14.68
N LEU A 70 10.08 30.15 -13.57
CA LEU A 70 9.43 31.17 -12.75
C LEU A 70 9.24 32.47 -13.53
N VAL A 71 10.25 32.91 -14.30
CA VAL A 71 10.17 34.13 -15.16
C VAL A 71 9.11 33.97 -16.26
N GLU A 72 9.06 32.81 -16.91
CA GLU A 72 8.05 32.55 -17.95
C GLU A 72 6.62 32.51 -17.37
N MET A 73 6.45 31.97 -16.16
CA MET A 73 5.15 31.97 -15.46
C MET A 73 4.73 33.38 -15.05
N ASP A 74 5.66 34.17 -14.50
CA ASP A 74 5.41 35.58 -14.12
C ASP A 74 5.14 36.48 -15.33
N GLY A 75 5.48 36.03 -16.54
CA GLY A 75 5.26 36.71 -17.80
C GLY A 75 3.88 36.49 -18.43
N PHE A 76 2.95 35.76 -17.78
CA PHE A 76 1.56 35.65 -18.23
C PHE A 76 0.70 36.77 -17.64
N GLU A 77 -0.06 37.43 -18.51
CA GLU A 77 -1.11 38.32 -18.07
C GLU A 77 -2.39 37.52 -17.74
N VAL A 78 -3.21 38.06 -16.83
CA VAL A 78 -4.45 37.39 -16.36
C VAL A 78 -5.41 37.02 -17.50
N ASN A 79 -5.28 37.68 -18.66
CA ASN A 79 -6.14 37.49 -19.82
C ASN A 79 -5.54 36.66 -20.96
N ASP A 80 -4.34 36.12 -20.78
CA ASP A 80 -3.66 35.35 -21.83
C ASP A 80 -4.33 34.02 -22.17
N GLY A 81 -5.29 33.57 -21.37
CA GLY A 81 -6.05 32.32 -21.60
C GLY A 81 -5.19 31.05 -21.57
N VAL A 82 -4.03 31.09 -20.96
CA VAL A 82 -3.12 29.94 -20.79
C VAL A 82 -3.23 29.41 -19.36
N ILE A 83 -3.49 28.12 -19.22
CA ILE A 83 -3.53 27.42 -17.94
C ILE A 83 -2.28 26.55 -17.84
N VAL A 84 -1.51 26.70 -16.76
CA VAL A 84 -0.36 25.85 -16.47
C VAL A 84 -0.72 24.83 -15.40
N ILE A 85 -0.53 23.56 -15.72
CA ILE A 85 -0.76 22.43 -14.81
C ILE A 85 0.57 21.70 -14.65
N ALA A 86 0.97 21.42 -13.41
CA ALA A 86 2.14 20.60 -13.11
C ALA A 86 1.74 19.39 -12.26
N ALA A 87 2.43 18.27 -12.45
CA ALA A 87 2.26 17.06 -11.66
C ALA A 87 3.59 16.67 -10.98
N THR A 88 3.50 16.17 -9.76
CA THR A 88 4.64 15.59 -9.02
C THR A 88 4.17 14.54 -8.03
N ASN A 89 4.99 13.53 -7.80
CA ASN A 89 4.84 12.56 -6.72
C ASN A 89 5.59 12.99 -5.43
N ARG A 90 6.30 14.13 -5.50
CA ARG A 90 7.13 14.63 -4.38
C ARG A 90 6.90 16.12 -4.12
N PRO A 91 5.74 16.49 -3.59
CA PRO A 91 5.44 17.89 -3.28
C PRO A 91 6.37 18.47 -2.19
N ASP A 92 6.93 17.60 -1.33
CA ASP A 92 7.85 17.93 -0.24
C ASP A 92 9.16 18.56 -0.69
N VAL A 93 9.63 18.24 -1.90
CA VAL A 93 10.90 18.72 -2.43
C VAL A 93 10.78 19.99 -3.30
N LEU A 94 9.57 20.47 -3.56
CA LEU A 94 9.33 21.63 -4.43
C LEU A 94 9.81 22.94 -3.76
N ASP A 95 10.40 23.81 -4.56
CA ASP A 95 10.76 25.17 -4.11
C ASP A 95 9.48 25.97 -3.79
N PRO A 96 9.38 26.56 -2.58
CA PRO A 96 8.23 27.36 -2.19
C PRO A 96 7.92 28.52 -3.14
N ALA A 97 8.89 28.97 -3.93
CA ALA A 97 8.68 30.00 -4.94
C ALA A 97 7.71 29.59 -6.04
N LEU A 98 7.60 28.29 -6.35
CA LEU A 98 6.61 27.74 -7.30
C LEU A 98 5.16 27.84 -6.78
N LEU A 99 4.99 27.78 -5.46
CA LEU A 99 3.68 27.72 -4.80
C LEU A 99 3.13 29.11 -4.42
N ARG A 100 3.81 30.19 -4.85
CA ARG A 100 3.35 31.56 -4.59
C ARG A 100 2.15 31.92 -5.45
N PRO A 101 1.26 32.83 -4.97
CA PRO A 101 0.16 33.38 -5.76
C PRO A 101 0.64 33.94 -7.11
N GLY A 102 -0.12 33.68 -8.17
CA GLY A 102 0.26 34.05 -9.53
C GLY A 102 1.07 32.98 -10.28
N ARG A 103 1.42 31.87 -9.62
CA ARG A 103 2.09 30.70 -10.20
C ARG A 103 1.21 29.47 -10.00
N PHE A 104 1.67 28.44 -9.24
CA PHE A 104 0.82 27.32 -8.86
C PHE A 104 0.04 27.65 -7.58
N ASP A 105 -0.99 28.43 -7.71
CA ASP A 105 -1.85 28.92 -6.61
C ASP A 105 -2.88 27.88 -6.15
N ARG A 106 -3.10 26.81 -6.94
CA ARG A 106 -4.02 25.72 -6.61
C ARG A 106 -3.29 24.39 -6.55
N GLN A 107 -3.43 23.73 -5.41
CA GLN A 107 -2.89 22.40 -5.21
C GLN A 107 -4.04 21.40 -5.09
N VAL A 108 -3.96 20.33 -5.87
CA VAL A 108 -4.91 19.23 -5.85
C VAL A 108 -4.17 17.94 -5.55
N VAL A 109 -4.50 17.31 -4.44
CA VAL A 109 -3.95 16.00 -4.09
C VAL A 109 -4.82 14.92 -4.72
N VAL A 110 -4.21 14.08 -5.56
CA VAL A 110 -4.85 12.91 -6.14
C VAL A 110 -4.48 11.70 -5.28
N GLY A 111 -5.38 11.29 -4.40
CA GLY A 111 -5.20 10.11 -3.56
C GLY A 111 -5.35 8.79 -4.32
N LEU A 112 -5.08 7.69 -3.64
CA LEU A 112 -5.37 6.36 -4.17
C LEU A 112 -6.88 6.20 -4.40
N PRO A 113 -7.30 5.45 -5.44
CA PRO A 113 -8.71 5.29 -5.75
C PRO A 113 -9.42 4.45 -4.69
N ASP A 114 -10.65 4.83 -4.35
CA ASP A 114 -11.58 4.03 -3.55
C ASP A 114 -12.05 2.79 -4.34
N ILE A 115 -12.86 1.93 -3.74
CA ILE A 115 -13.36 0.70 -4.37
C ILE A 115 -14.07 1.01 -5.70
N ARG A 116 -14.88 2.07 -5.76
CA ARG A 116 -15.61 2.46 -6.97
C ARG A 116 -14.67 2.99 -8.04
N GLY A 117 -13.69 3.79 -7.64
CA GLY A 117 -12.62 4.29 -8.53
C GLY A 117 -11.81 3.14 -9.11
N ARG A 118 -11.40 2.16 -8.28
CA ARG A 118 -10.69 0.97 -8.74
C ARG A 118 -11.50 0.15 -9.75
N GLU A 119 -12.80 -0.04 -9.49
CA GLU A 119 -13.68 -0.73 -10.43
C GLU A 119 -13.77 -0.01 -11.78
N GLN A 120 -13.87 1.32 -11.78
CA GLN A 120 -13.90 2.10 -13.02
C GLN A 120 -12.59 2.03 -13.79
N ILE A 121 -11.46 2.14 -13.10
CA ILE A 121 -10.12 2.01 -13.68
C ILE A 121 -9.93 0.61 -14.29
N LEU A 122 -10.31 -0.44 -13.57
CA LEU A 122 -10.28 -1.81 -14.10
C LEU A 122 -11.10 -1.94 -15.38
N LYS A 123 -12.34 -1.45 -15.41
CA LYS A 123 -13.20 -1.46 -16.61
C LYS A 123 -12.54 -0.76 -17.80
N VAL A 124 -11.79 0.33 -17.58
CA VAL A 124 -11.06 1.02 -18.64
C VAL A 124 -9.94 0.14 -19.22
N HIS A 125 -9.10 -0.44 -18.35
CA HIS A 125 -7.98 -1.28 -18.80
C HIS A 125 -8.41 -2.62 -19.39
N MET A 126 -9.54 -3.16 -18.94
CA MET A 126 -10.10 -4.42 -19.44
C MET A 126 -10.72 -4.32 -20.84
N ARG A 127 -11.04 -3.14 -21.36
CA ARG A 127 -11.74 -2.95 -22.66
C ARG A 127 -11.07 -3.65 -23.84
N LYS A 128 -9.75 -3.81 -23.82
CA LYS A 128 -8.96 -4.41 -24.91
C LYS A 128 -8.56 -5.85 -24.65
N VAL A 129 -9.02 -6.44 -23.55
CA VAL A 129 -8.66 -7.78 -23.12
C VAL A 129 -9.86 -8.72 -23.33
N PRO A 130 -9.70 -9.88 -23.97
CA PRO A 130 -10.78 -10.83 -24.09
C PRO A 130 -11.05 -11.49 -22.73
N LEU A 131 -12.14 -11.13 -22.09
CA LEU A 131 -12.54 -11.62 -20.77
C LEU A 131 -13.44 -12.84 -20.88
N ALA A 132 -13.37 -13.73 -19.90
CA ALA A 132 -14.35 -14.79 -19.69
C ALA A 132 -15.59 -14.24 -18.95
N GLU A 133 -16.69 -14.97 -18.98
CA GLU A 133 -17.97 -14.55 -18.39
C GLU A 133 -17.95 -14.47 -16.85
N ASP A 134 -17.00 -15.19 -16.21
CA ASP A 134 -16.83 -15.24 -14.75
C ASP A 134 -16.14 -13.99 -14.16
N VAL A 135 -15.63 -13.08 -15.01
CA VAL A 135 -14.86 -11.92 -14.55
C VAL A 135 -15.78 -10.82 -14.03
N GLU A 136 -15.67 -10.54 -12.73
CA GLU A 136 -16.42 -9.49 -12.05
C GLU A 136 -15.46 -8.38 -11.57
N PRO A 137 -15.40 -7.22 -12.28
CA PRO A 137 -14.52 -6.10 -11.90
C PRO A 137 -14.73 -5.60 -10.46
N ALA A 138 -15.97 -5.66 -9.96
CA ALA A 138 -16.28 -5.27 -8.59
C ALA A 138 -15.62 -6.19 -7.53
N LYS A 139 -15.53 -7.50 -7.79
CA LYS A 139 -14.83 -8.44 -6.91
C LYS A 139 -13.32 -8.19 -6.93
N ILE A 140 -12.76 -7.93 -8.10
CA ILE A 140 -11.35 -7.60 -8.26
C ILE A 140 -11.02 -6.30 -7.54
N ALA A 141 -11.85 -5.26 -7.69
CA ALA A 141 -11.67 -3.97 -7.03
C ALA A 141 -11.70 -4.08 -5.49
N ARG A 142 -12.58 -4.90 -4.93
CA ARG A 142 -12.59 -5.20 -3.48
C ARG A 142 -11.34 -5.93 -3.04
N GLY A 143 -10.82 -6.84 -3.85
CA GLY A 143 -9.61 -7.62 -3.57
C GLY A 143 -8.28 -6.86 -3.76
N THR A 144 -8.30 -5.57 -4.11
CA THR A 144 -7.11 -4.77 -4.41
C THR A 144 -7.05 -3.45 -3.62
N PRO A 145 -7.17 -3.49 -2.25
CA PRO A 145 -7.07 -2.27 -1.45
C PRO A 145 -5.67 -1.66 -1.61
N GLY A 146 -5.60 -0.34 -1.70
CA GLY A 146 -4.35 0.39 -1.81
C GLY A 146 -3.68 0.36 -3.19
N PHE A 147 -4.28 -0.26 -4.21
CA PHE A 147 -3.74 -0.24 -5.56
C PHE A 147 -3.96 1.13 -6.22
N SER A 148 -2.89 1.63 -6.84
CA SER A 148 -2.95 2.78 -7.74
C SER A 148 -3.53 2.41 -9.10
N GLY A 149 -3.79 3.40 -9.95
CA GLY A 149 -4.19 3.15 -11.33
C GLY A 149 -3.16 2.34 -12.13
N ALA A 150 -1.87 2.56 -11.87
CA ALA A 150 -0.77 1.81 -12.48
C ALA A 150 -0.74 0.35 -12.03
N ASP A 151 -0.97 0.09 -10.73
CA ASP A 151 -1.03 -1.28 -10.21
C ASP A 151 -2.21 -2.06 -10.80
N LEU A 152 -3.36 -1.40 -10.96
CA LEU A 152 -4.55 -2.00 -11.60
C LEU A 152 -4.32 -2.28 -13.09
N ALA A 153 -3.64 -1.39 -13.81
CA ALA A 153 -3.24 -1.63 -15.19
C ALA A 153 -2.27 -2.82 -15.30
N ASN A 154 -1.29 -2.89 -14.39
CA ASN A 154 -0.36 -4.00 -14.29
C ASN A 154 -1.08 -5.32 -13.95
N LEU A 155 -2.08 -5.28 -13.06
CA LEU A 155 -2.90 -6.46 -12.72
C LEU A 155 -3.60 -7.02 -13.95
N VAL A 156 -4.21 -6.17 -14.77
CA VAL A 156 -4.88 -6.60 -16.02
C VAL A 156 -3.86 -7.20 -17.00
N ASN A 157 -2.68 -6.58 -17.13
CA ASN A 157 -1.61 -7.09 -17.99
C ASN A 157 -1.07 -8.45 -17.51
N GLU A 158 -0.78 -8.58 -16.21
CA GLU A 158 -0.29 -9.83 -15.64
C GLU A 158 -1.32 -10.96 -15.74
N SER A 159 -2.62 -10.66 -15.57
CA SER A 159 -3.67 -11.66 -15.75
C SER A 159 -3.75 -12.17 -17.20
N ALA A 160 -3.56 -11.28 -18.18
CA ALA A 160 -3.46 -11.67 -19.59
C ALA A 160 -2.22 -12.54 -19.86
N LEU A 161 -1.08 -12.26 -19.22
CA LEU A 161 0.12 -13.10 -19.32
C LEU A 161 -0.10 -14.48 -18.70
N PHE A 162 -0.82 -14.59 -17.58
CA PHE A 162 -1.19 -15.89 -17.01
C PHE A 162 -2.12 -16.67 -17.94
N ALA A 163 -3.10 -16.02 -18.57
CA ALA A 163 -3.96 -16.67 -19.56
C ALA A 163 -3.18 -17.19 -20.77
N ALA A 164 -2.24 -16.37 -21.29
CA ALA A 164 -1.38 -16.76 -22.39
C ALA A 164 -0.50 -17.97 -22.05
N ARG A 165 0.08 -18.01 -20.84
CA ARG A 165 0.88 -19.17 -20.37
C ARG A 165 0.05 -20.45 -20.23
N ALA A 166 -1.24 -20.30 -19.90
CA ALA A 166 -2.19 -21.42 -19.82
C ALA A 166 -2.79 -21.80 -21.19
N ASN A 167 -2.38 -21.15 -22.29
CA ASN A 167 -2.96 -21.27 -23.62
C ASN A 167 -4.49 -21.02 -23.64
N ALA A 168 -4.99 -20.21 -22.71
CA ALA A 168 -6.39 -19.81 -22.65
C ALA A 168 -6.68 -18.70 -23.67
N ARG A 169 -7.86 -18.73 -24.29
CA ARG A 169 -8.30 -17.71 -25.26
C ARG A 169 -8.86 -16.46 -24.59
N THR A 170 -9.32 -16.60 -23.36
CA THR A 170 -9.93 -15.54 -22.55
C THR A 170 -9.27 -15.49 -21.18
N VAL A 171 -9.30 -14.31 -20.56
CA VAL A 171 -8.81 -14.11 -19.19
C VAL A 171 -9.98 -14.28 -18.23
N GLY A 172 -9.91 -15.29 -17.37
CA GLY A 172 -10.94 -15.58 -16.35
C GLY A 172 -10.55 -15.04 -14.97
N MET A 173 -11.46 -15.21 -14.01
CA MET A 173 -11.26 -14.76 -12.63
C MET A 173 -10.04 -15.41 -11.98
N GLN A 174 -9.76 -16.69 -12.28
CA GLN A 174 -8.58 -17.40 -11.78
C GLN A 174 -7.27 -16.71 -12.16
N GLN A 175 -7.15 -16.21 -13.40
CA GLN A 175 -5.95 -15.52 -13.86
C GLN A 175 -5.76 -14.18 -13.14
N PHE A 176 -6.84 -13.47 -12.82
CA PHE A 176 -6.79 -12.27 -11.99
C PHE A 176 -6.35 -12.57 -10.56
N GLU A 177 -6.80 -13.67 -9.96
CA GLU A 177 -6.36 -14.10 -8.64
C GLU A 177 -4.85 -14.44 -8.63
N LEU A 178 -4.35 -15.18 -9.61
CA LEU A 178 -2.93 -15.50 -9.75
C LEU A 178 -2.07 -14.25 -9.97
N ALA A 179 -2.56 -13.31 -10.78
CA ALA A 179 -1.88 -12.03 -11.01
C ALA A 179 -1.83 -11.17 -9.75
N LYS A 180 -2.93 -11.09 -9.01
CA LYS A 180 -3.02 -10.39 -7.73
C LYS A 180 -2.03 -10.98 -6.72
N ASP A 181 -2.02 -12.29 -6.57
CA ASP A 181 -1.07 -12.99 -5.70
C ASP A 181 0.38 -12.66 -6.05
N LYS A 182 0.71 -12.68 -7.35
CA LYS A 182 2.07 -12.35 -7.82
C LYS A 182 2.44 -10.90 -7.50
N ILE A 183 1.53 -9.95 -7.65
CA ILE A 183 1.77 -8.53 -7.39
C ILE A 183 1.92 -8.28 -5.89
N MET A 184 1.03 -8.84 -5.06
CA MET A 184 1.00 -8.58 -3.63
C MET A 184 2.06 -9.34 -2.84
N MET A 185 2.37 -10.58 -3.24
CA MET A 185 3.21 -11.51 -2.47
C MET A 185 4.48 -11.94 -3.20
N GLY A 186 4.62 -11.61 -4.48
CA GLY A 186 5.71 -12.08 -5.32
C GLY A 186 5.41 -13.37 -6.06
N ALA A 187 6.36 -13.80 -6.89
CA ALA A 187 6.23 -15.03 -7.66
C ALA A 187 6.25 -16.27 -6.78
N GLU A 188 5.47 -17.27 -7.16
CA GLU A 188 5.47 -18.60 -6.56
C GLU A 188 6.82 -19.28 -6.72
N ARG A 189 7.34 -19.87 -5.64
CA ARG A 189 8.62 -20.59 -5.61
C ARG A 189 8.42 -22.08 -5.92
N LYS A 190 8.15 -22.41 -7.18
CA LYS A 190 7.90 -23.79 -7.61
C LYS A 190 9.08 -24.74 -7.41
N SER A 191 10.31 -24.21 -7.30
CA SER A 191 11.52 -25.00 -7.09
C SER A 191 11.83 -25.28 -5.61
N MET A 192 11.08 -24.69 -4.69
CA MET A 192 11.29 -24.90 -3.27
C MET A 192 10.54 -26.16 -2.81
N VAL A 193 11.30 -27.20 -2.52
CA VAL A 193 10.76 -28.44 -1.92
C VAL A 193 10.80 -28.26 -0.40
N MET A 194 9.62 -28.09 0.20
CA MET A 194 9.47 -28.09 1.67
C MET A 194 9.40 -29.56 2.14
N SER A 195 9.98 -29.85 3.29
CA SER A 195 9.74 -31.13 3.96
C SER A 195 8.28 -31.21 4.44
N GLU A 196 7.73 -32.41 4.58
CA GLU A 196 6.35 -32.59 5.08
C GLU A 196 6.16 -31.98 6.47
N ASP A 197 7.19 -32.00 7.31
CA ASP A 197 7.17 -31.38 8.64
C ASP A 197 7.12 -29.86 8.54
N GLU A 198 7.91 -29.23 7.65
CA GLU A 198 7.85 -27.77 7.42
C GLU A 198 6.51 -27.36 6.84
N LYS A 199 5.97 -28.14 5.88
CA LYS A 199 4.67 -27.91 5.28
C LYS A 199 3.56 -27.97 6.33
N ARG A 200 3.62 -28.98 7.20
CA ARG A 200 2.67 -29.15 8.30
C ARG A 200 2.77 -28.01 9.31
N ASN A 201 3.98 -27.63 9.70
CA ASN A 201 4.19 -26.49 10.60
C ASN A 201 3.63 -25.20 10.02
N THR A 202 3.92 -24.93 8.74
CA THR A 202 3.37 -23.76 8.03
C THR A 202 1.83 -23.82 7.98
N ALA A 203 1.23 -25.00 7.79
CA ALA A 203 -0.23 -25.14 7.76
C ALA A 203 -0.86 -24.78 9.13
N TYR A 204 -0.28 -25.23 10.25
CA TYR A 204 -0.75 -24.83 11.57
C TYR A 204 -0.54 -23.34 11.84
N HIS A 205 0.60 -22.80 11.43
CA HIS A 205 0.91 -21.38 11.57
C HIS A 205 -0.15 -20.51 10.87
N GLU A 206 -0.41 -20.75 9.58
CA GLU A 206 -1.38 -20.00 8.80
C GLU A 206 -2.83 -20.22 9.29
N ALA A 207 -3.16 -21.46 9.67
CA ALA A 207 -4.46 -21.75 10.28
C ALA A 207 -4.65 -20.99 11.60
N GLY A 208 -3.59 -20.84 12.41
CA GLY A 208 -3.61 -20.06 13.63
C GLY A 208 -4.00 -18.60 13.40
N HIS A 209 -3.39 -17.94 12.41
CA HIS A 209 -3.75 -16.58 12.02
C HIS A 209 -5.22 -16.50 11.59
N ALA A 210 -5.67 -17.42 10.77
CA ALA A 210 -7.01 -17.44 10.23
C ALA A 210 -8.09 -17.65 11.32
N ILE A 211 -7.89 -18.62 12.22
CA ILE A 211 -8.83 -18.91 13.30
C ILE A 211 -8.92 -17.73 14.28
N VAL A 212 -7.79 -17.19 14.73
CA VAL A 212 -7.80 -16.02 15.63
C VAL A 212 -8.45 -14.83 14.92
N GLY A 213 -8.03 -14.50 13.70
CA GLY A 213 -8.61 -13.37 12.96
C GLY A 213 -10.12 -13.50 12.70
N ARG A 214 -10.64 -14.74 12.58
CA ARG A 214 -12.09 -14.98 12.41
C ARG A 214 -12.88 -14.83 13.70
N LEU A 215 -12.26 -15.09 14.86
CA LEU A 215 -12.94 -15.14 16.16
C LEU A 215 -12.83 -13.83 16.95
N VAL A 216 -11.79 -13.02 16.72
CA VAL A 216 -11.67 -11.71 17.38
C VAL A 216 -12.68 -10.71 16.80
N PRO A 217 -13.15 -9.74 17.61
CA PRO A 217 -14.12 -8.75 17.17
C PRO A 217 -13.48 -7.72 16.21
N GLU A 218 -14.28 -7.18 15.29
CA GLU A 218 -13.88 -6.08 14.39
C GLU A 218 -12.62 -6.34 13.54
N HIS A 219 -12.24 -7.58 13.31
CA HIS A 219 -11.17 -7.94 12.38
C HIS A 219 -11.70 -7.98 10.94
N ASP A 220 -10.81 -7.68 9.97
CA ASP A 220 -11.15 -7.89 8.57
C ASP A 220 -11.36 -9.37 8.29
N PRO A 221 -12.31 -9.73 7.40
CA PRO A 221 -12.57 -11.14 7.10
C PRO A 221 -11.37 -11.82 6.43
N VAL A 222 -11.20 -13.10 6.74
CA VAL A 222 -10.21 -13.96 6.07
C VAL A 222 -10.61 -14.08 4.60
N TYR A 223 -9.72 -13.73 3.73
CA TYR A 223 -9.94 -13.85 2.29
C TYR A 223 -9.31 -15.12 1.73
N LYS A 224 -8.07 -15.39 2.10
CA LYS A 224 -7.28 -16.50 1.57
C LYS A 224 -6.26 -16.97 2.60
N VAL A 225 -6.09 -18.28 2.68
CA VAL A 225 -5.00 -18.93 3.42
C VAL A 225 -4.27 -19.86 2.48
N SER A 226 -2.94 -19.77 2.42
CA SER A 226 -2.14 -20.60 1.51
C SER A 226 -0.82 -20.97 2.15
N ILE A 227 -0.39 -22.20 1.92
CA ILE A 227 0.94 -22.71 2.33
C ILE A 227 1.89 -22.85 1.12
N ILE A 228 1.54 -22.24 -0.01
CA ILE A 228 2.41 -22.17 -1.18
C ILE A 228 3.46 -21.09 -0.97
N PRO A 229 4.77 -21.42 -0.99
CA PRO A 229 5.82 -20.44 -0.77
C PRO A 229 5.85 -19.34 -1.84
N ARG A 230 5.86 -18.06 -1.40
CA ARG A 230 5.95 -16.91 -2.30
C ARG A 230 6.93 -15.88 -1.74
N GLY A 231 7.78 -15.33 -2.60
CA GLY A 231 8.77 -14.34 -2.17
C GLY A 231 9.64 -14.87 -1.02
N ARG A 232 9.52 -14.29 0.17
CA ARG A 232 10.22 -14.71 1.40
C ARG A 232 9.33 -15.51 2.36
N ALA A 233 8.02 -15.53 2.13
CA ALA A 233 7.06 -16.21 2.98
C ALA A 233 6.90 -17.68 2.58
N LEU A 234 6.75 -18.56 3.55
CA LEU A 234 6.46 -19.98 3.37
C LEU A 234 4.96 -20.22 3.21
N GLY A 235 4.14 -19.37 3.83
CA GLY A 235 2.69 -19.34 3.71
C GLY A 235 2.17 -17.91 3.79
N VAL A 236 0.87 -17.73 3.71
CA VAL A 236 0.21 -16.44 3.86
C VAL A 236 -1.24 -16.60 4.28
N THR A 237 -1.64 -15.83 5.27
CA THR A 237 -3.04 -15.60 5.62
C THR A 237 -3.40 -14.16 5.27
N MET A 238 -4.32 -14.01 4.31
CA MET A 238 -4.72 -12.71 3.80
C MET A 238 -6.10 -12.34 4.35
N PHE A 239 -6.16 -11.15 4.92
CA PHE A 239 -7.40 -10.50 5.36
C PHE A 239 -7.71 -9.35 4.42
N LEU A 240 -8.96 -9.21 4.02
CA LEU A 240 -9.39 -8.11 3.16
C LEU A 240 -10.57 -7.38 3.79
N PRO A 241 -10.50 -6.05 3.90
CA PRO A 241 -11.61 -5.24 4.36
C PRO A 241 -12.79 -5.33 3.37
N GLU A 242 -14.00 -5.36 3.89
CA GLU A 242 -15.22 -5.30 3.06
C GLU A 242 -15.43 -3.92 2.44
N GLU A 243 -14.93 -2.88 3.12
CA GLU A 243 -15.02 -1.48 2.72
C GLU A 243 -13.69 -0.75 2.92
N ASP A 244 -13.44 0.31 2.17
CA ASP A 244 -12.28 1.17 2.40
C ASP A 244 -12.43 1.90 3.74
N ARG A 245 -11.50 1.66 4.68
CA ARG A 245 -11.49 2.28 6.00
C ARG A 245 -10.36 3.31 6.10
N TYR A 246 -10.70 4.49 6.58
CA TYR A 246 -9.74 5.57 6.79
C TYR A 246 -9.31 5.73 8.27
N SER A 247 -10.00 5.05 9.17
CA SER A 247 -9.68 5.04 10.61
C SER A 247 -9.91 3.66 11.21
N HIS A 248 -9.14 3.33 12.22
CA HIS A 248 -9.21 2.05 12.93
C HIS A 248 -9.55 2.30 14.39
N SER A 249 -10.52 1.56 14.92
CA SER A 249 -10.83 1.59 16.35
C SER A 249 -9.72 0.90 17.15
N ARG A 250 -9.56 1.24 18.44
CA ARG A 250 -8.67 0.51 19.35
C ARG A 250 -8.96 -0.99 19.35
N ARG A 251 -10.26 -1.37 19.28
CA ARG A 251 -10.67 -2.77 19.24
C ARG A 251 -10.20 -3.47 17.99
N HIS A 252 -10.35 -2.82 16.82
CA HIS A 252 -9.84 -3.35 15.56
C HIS A 252 -8.32 -3.57 15.59
N ILE A 253 -7.56 -2.59 16.13
CA ILE A 253 -6.10 -2.67 16.22
C ILE A 253 -5.68 -3.81 17.17
N ASN A 254 -6.32 -3.94 18.34
CA ASN A 254 -6.06 -5.06 19.25
C ASN A 254 -6.35 -6.40 18.58
N SER A 255 -7.42 -6.50 17.80
CA SER A 255 -7.77 -7.72 17.06
C SER A 255 -6.73 -8.05 16.00
N GLN A 256 -6.15 -7.06 15.33
CA GLN A 256 -5.02 -7.27 14.42
C GLN A 256 -3.78 -7.81 15.16
N ILE A 257 -3.46 -7.26 16.34
CA ILE A 257 -2.34 -7.77 17.16
C ILE A 257 -2.59 -9.21 17.59
N CYS A 258 -3.82 -9.53 18.04
CA CYS A 258 -4.19 -10.89 18.41
C CYS A 258 -3.97 -11.87 17.24
N SER A 259 -4.43 -11.51 16.04
CA SER A 259 -4.33 -12.38 14.87
C SER A 259 -2.88 -12.60 14.45
N LEU A 260 -1.98 -11.60 14.60
CA LEU A 260 -0.54 -11.74 14.34
C LEU A 260 0.14 -12.77 15.25
N PHE A 261 -0.35 -12.98 16.46
CA PHE A 261 0.18 -14.01 17.35
C PHE A 261 -0.39 -15.41 17.08
N GLY A 262 -1.46 -15.52 16.29
CA GLY A 262 -2.13 -16.78 15.99
C GLY A 262 -1.17 -17.86 15.47
N GLY A 263 -0.29 -17.52 14.53
CA GLY A 263 0.69 -18.45 13.96
C GLY A 263 1.67 -18.97 15.01
N ARG A 264 2.28 -18.08 15.79
CA ARG A 264 3.23 -18.45 16.86
C ARG A 264 2.60 -19.36 17.91
N ILE A 265 1.39 -19.06 18.35
CA ILE A 265 0.68 -19.84 19.37
C ILE A 265 0.31 -21.22 18.81
N ALA A 266 -0.14 -21.29 17.56
CA ALA A 266 -0.44 -22.57 16.91
C ALA A 266 0.79 -23.47 16.82
N GLU A 267 1.98 -22.94 16.49
CA GLU A 267 3.24 -23.68 16.54
C GLU A 267 3.52 -24.20 17.98
N GLU A 268 3.38 -23.34 19.00
CA GLU A 268 3.63 -23.71 20.39
C GLU A 268 2.71 -24.82 20.88
N MET A 269 1.42 -24.78 20.50
CA MET A 269 0.43 -25.81 20.87
C MET A 269 0.68 -27.16 20.19
N THR A 270 1.24 -27.16 18.98
CA THR A 270 1.43 -28.37 18.17
C THR A 270 2.82 -28.98 18.29
N LEU A 271 3.86 -28.16 18.40
CA LEU A 271 5.26 -28.60 18.45
C LEU A 271 5.85 -28.51 19.86
N GLY A 272 5.14 -27.90 20.81
CA GLY A 272 5.68 -27.56 22.12
C GLY A 272 6.61 -26.35 22.08
N LYS A 273 7.00 -25.86 23.27
CA LYS A 273 7.80 -24.63 23.40
C LYS A 273 9.18 -24.71 22.73
N ASP A 274 9.78 -25.87 22.72
CA ASP A 274 11.11 -26.08 22.16
C ASP A 274 11.08 -26.28 20.63
N GLY A 275 9.91 -26.58 20.06
CA GLY A 275 9.70 -26.80 18.61
C GLY A 275 9.30 -25.55 17.85
N VAL A 276 9.10 -24.42 18.51
CA VAL A 276 8.70 -23.18 17.86
C VAL A 276 9.80 -22.64 16.96
N THR A 277 9.40 -22.15 15.79
CA THR A 277 10.33 -21.68 14.75
C THR A 277 10.53 -20.18 14.74
N THR A 278 11.48 -19.71 13.93
CA THR A 278 11.69 -18.28 13.67
C THR A 278 10.68 -17.72 12.65
N GLY A 279 9.74 -18.53 12.16
CA GLY A 279 8.73 -18.15 11.15
C GLY A 279 7.92 -16.93 11.56
N ALA A 280 7.54 -16.87 12.83
CA ALA A 280 6.76 -15.76 13.40
C ALA A 280 7.53 -14.45 13.61
N SER A 281 8.79 -14.32 13.20
CA SER A 281 9.61 -13.12 13.47
C SER A 281 8.96 -11.84 12.90
N ASN A 282 8.42 -11.89 11.70
CA ASN A 282 7.76 -10.75 11.06
C ASN A 282 6.46 -10.37 11.77
N ASP A 283 5.69 -11.34 12.22
CA ASP A 283 4.43 -11.11 12.93
C ASP A 283 4.67 -10.48 14.30
N ILE A 284 5.68 -10.96 15.02
CA ILE A 284 6.11 -10.39 16.30
C ILE A 284 6.58 -8.95 16.10
N GLN A 285 7.38 -8.69 15.06
CA GLN A 285 7.83 -7.34 14.76
C GLN A 285 6.63 -6.42 14.46
N ARG A 286 5.73 -6.81 13.56
CA ARG A 286 4.54 -6.03 13.22
C ARG A 286 3.63 -5.79 14.43
N ALA A 287 3.39 -6.80 15.24
CA ALA A 287 2.60 -6.66 16.48
C ALA A 287 3.23 -5.64 17.43
N THR A 288 4.56 -5.70 17.60
CA THR A 288 5.31 -4.76 18.45
C THR A 288 5.25 -3.33 17.89
N ASP A 289 5.43 -3.15 16.60
CA ASP A 289 5.37 -1.84 15.93
C ASP A 289 3.97 -1.22 16.05
N ILE A 290 2.91 -2.02 15.88
CA ILE A 290 1.52 -1.56 16.05
C ILE A 290 1.28 -1.15 17.51
N ALA A 291 1.64 -1.99 18.48
CA ALA A 291 1.49 -1.70 19.90
C ALA A 291 2.26 -0.42 20.31
N ARG A 292 3.49 -0.26 19.80
CA ARG A 292 4.27 0.97 20.02
C ARG A 292 3.58 2.21 19.46
N LYS A 293 3.06 2.15 18.23
CA LYS A 293 2.29 3.25 17.62
C LYS A 293 1.01 3.58 18.40
N MET A 294 0.32 2.59 18.95
CA MET A 294 -0.83 2.81 19.82
C MET A 294 -0.48 3.68 21.02
N VAL A 295 0.70 3.45 21.61
CA VAL A 295 1.16 4.15 22.81
C VAL A 295 1.77 5.50 22.47
N THR A 296 2.59 5.60 21.42
CA THR A 296 3.43 6.77 21.15
C THR A 296 2.86 7.74 20.13
N GLN A 297 2.03 7.28 19.18
CA GLN A 297 1.54 8.11 18.08
C GLN A 297 0.03 8.35 18.13
N TRP A 298 -0.75 7.33 18.46
CA TRP A 298 -2.21 7.39 18.33
C TRP A 298 -2.93 7.73 19.62
N GLY A 299 -2.21 7.88 20.74
CA GLY A 299 -2.80 8.21 22.04
C GLY A 299 -3.86 7.21 22.51
N LEU A 300 -3.71 5.92 22.16
CA LEU A 300 -4.69 4.87 22.48
C LEU A 300 -4.36 4.12 23.78
N SER A 301 -3.32 4.53 24.52
CA SER A 301 -3.02 4.03 25.86
C SER A 301 -3.72 4.85 26.93
N GLU A 302 -4.36 4.19 27.89
CA GLU A 302 -4.98 4.87 29.03
C GLU A 302 -3.93 5.41 30.01
N LYS A 303 -2.83 4.67 30.21
CA LYS A 303 -1.73 5.02 31.12
C LYS A 303 -0.94 6.24 30.60
N MET A 304 -0.69 6.28 29.31
CA MET A 304 0.13 7.34 28.67
C MET A 304 -0.71 8.54 28.20
N GLY A 305 -2.02 8.37 28.08
CA GLY A 305 -2.95 9.42 27.62
C GLY A 305 -2.83 9.76 26.13
N PRO A 306 -3.62 10.76 25.67
CA PRO A 306 -3.65 11.16 24.26
C PRO A 306 -2.52 12.15 23.94
N LEU A 307 -1.29 11.72 24.13
CA LEU A 307 -0.07 12.49 23.85
C LEU A 307 0.75 11.80 22.76
N MET A 308 1.47 12.58 21.99
CA MET A 308 2.42 12.09 21.00
C MET A 308 3.82 12.09 21.60
N TYR A 309 4.42 10.91 21.70
CA TYR A 309 5.75 10.68 22.24
C TYR A 309 6.77 10.30 21.15
N ASP A 310 6.30 10.19 19.91
CA ASP A 310 7.17 9.84 18.79
C ASP A 310 7.87 11.13 18.32
N GLU A 311 9.18 11.11 18.39
CA GLU A 311 9.98 11.99 17.55
C GLU A 311 9.82 11.44 16.14
N GLY A 312 8.97 12.09 15.36
CA GLY A 312 8.80 11.78 13.93
C GLY A 312 10.19 11.56 13.36
N GLY A 313 10.44 10.35 12.87
CA GLY A 313 11.75 9.94 12.40
C GLY A 313 12.31 11.10 11.61
N GLU A 314 13.46 11.59 12.00
CA GLU A 314 14.14 12.64 11.27
C GLU A 314 14.01 12.30 9.80
N GLU A 315 13.25 13.12 9.07
CA GLU A 315 13.54 13.26 7.67
C GLU A 315 15.05 13.42 7.64
N VAL A 316 15.74 12.46 7.02
CA VAL A 316 17.18 12.50 6.80
C VAL A 316 17.42 13.71 5.92
N PHE A 317 17.43 14.89 6.55
CA PHE A 317 17.82 16.12 5.95
C PHE A 317 19.32 15.99 5.74
N LEU A 318 19.66 15.67 4.51
CA LEU A 318 20.98 15.54 3.95
C LEU A 318 21.99 16.44 4.68
N GLY A 319 22.93 15.84 5.41
CA GLY A 319 24.24 16.41 5.62
C GLY A 319 24.56 17.03 6.97
N ARG A 320 23.81 16.80 8.03
CA ARG A 320 24.29 17.00 9.39
C ARG A 320 24.20 15.71 10.18
N SER A 321 25.21 14.90 10.02
CA SER A 321 25.52 13.82 10.95
C SER A 321 25.96 14.38 12.29
N ALA A 322 25.63 13.62 13.35
CA ALA A 322 26.24 13.70 14.66
C ALA A 322 25.91 14.96 15.51
N GLY A 323 24.60 15.17 15.75
CA GLY A 323 24.19 15.51 17.10
C GLY A 323 23.78 14.20 17.79
N GLN A 324 24.11 13.99 19.03
CA GLN A 324 23.62 12.89 19.87
C GLN A 324 22.11 12.77 19.66
N PRO A 325 21.53 11.53 19.67
CA PRO A 325 20.09 11.38 19.66
C PRO A 325 19.56 12.20 20.83
N ASN A 326 18.90 13.32 20.52
CA ASN A 326 18.19 14.06 21.53
C ASN A 326 17.10 13.11 22.04
N LYS A 327 17.30 12.56 23.25
CA LYS A 327 16.24 11.85 23.94
C LYS A 327 15.15 12.87 24.23
N SER A 328 14.12 12.92 23.41
CA SER A 328 12.98 13.82 23.59
C SER A 328 12.10 13.40 24.76
N VAL A 329 12.25 12.17 25.20
CA VAL A 329 11.52 11.59 26.35
C VAL A 329 12.46 11.27 27.49
N SER A 330 12.02 11.52 28.74
CA SER A 330 12.75 11.12 29.94
C SER A 330 12.88 9.58 30.03
N ASP A 331 13.91 9.10 30.73
CA ASP A 331 14.10 7.65 30.94
C ASP A 331 12.89 7.02 31.64
N GLU A 332 12.21 7.73 32.53
CA GLU A 332 10.98 7.30 33.18
C GLU A 332 9.82 7.14 32.20
N THR A 333 9.65 8.11 31.28
CA THR A 333 8.65 8.02 30.22
C THR A 333 8.95 6.88 29.24
N ALA A 334 10.21 6.70 28.85
CA ALA A 334 10.62 5.59 27.97
C ALA A 334 10.29 4.23 28.61
N LYS A 335 10.60 4.07 29.92
CA LYS A 335 10.24 2.87 30.68
C LYS A 335 8.73 2.65 30.73
N ALA A 336 7.96 3.70 30.96
CA ALA A 336 6.50 3.62 30.99
C ALA A 336 5.89 3.23 29.62
N ILE A 337 6.48 3.69 28.51
CA ILE A 337 6.13 3.27 27.14
C ILE A 337 6.39 1.78 26.97
N ASP A 338 7.58 1.30 27.33
CA ASP A 338 7.95 -0.12 27.17
C ASP A 338 7.07 -1.04 28.02
N GLU A 339 6.74 -0.64 29.25
CA GLU A 339 5.80 -1.36 30.11
C GLU A 339 4.41 -1.46 29.50
N GLU A 340 3.92 -0.36 28.91
CA GLU A 340 2.59 -0.31 28.32
C GLU A 340 2.51 -1.09 26.99
N VAL A 341 3.54 -1.02 26.16
CA VAL A 341 3.67 -1.85 24.94
C VAL A 341 3.63 -3.32 25.32
N ARG A 342 4.41 -3.72 26.35
CA ARG A 342 4.43 -5.11 26.82
C ARG A 342 3.07 -5.54 27.34
N ARG A 343 2.38 -4.70 28.11
CA ARG A 343 1.03 -5.00 28.63
C ARG A 343 0.05 -5.28 27.49
N ILE A 344 0.02 -4.42 26.44
CA ILE A 344 -0.86 -4.59 25.28
C ILE A 344 -0.56 -5.93 24.57
N ILE A 345 0.72 -6.25 24.37
CA ILE A 345 1.14 -7.48 23.74
C ILE A 345 0.73 -8.70 24.57
N ASP A 346 1.01 -8.71 25.88
CA ASP A 346 0.69 -9.81 26.77
C ASP A 346 -0.85 -10.05 26.84
N GLU A 347 -1.65 -8.98 26.87
CA GLU A 347 -3.12 -9.07 26.81
C GLU A 347 -3.61 -9.68 25.50
N CYS A 348 -3.11 -9.18 24.36
CA CYS A 348 -3.49 -9.68 23.04
C CYS A 348 -3.04 -11.13 22.82
N TYR A 349 -1.84 -11.48 23.27
CA TYR A 349 -1.32 -12.85 23.26
C TYR A 349 -2.21 -13.80 24.07
N GLY A 350 -2.58 -13.42 25.30
CA GLY A 350 -3.45 -14.21 26.16
C GLY A 350 -4.87 -14.39 25.59
N VAL A 351 -5.40 -13.39 24.87
CA VAL A 351 -6.68 -13.52 24.15
C VAL A 351 -6.55 -14.51 23.01
N ALA A 352 -5.52 -14.38 22.16
CA ALA A 352 -5.29 -15.28 21.03
C ALA A 352 -5.07 -16.73 21.49
N GLN A 353 -4.31 -16.94 22.58
CA GLN A 353 -4.08 -18.26 23.15
C GLN A 353 -5.38 -18.92 23.60
N ARG A 354 -6.22 -18.25 24.37
CA ARG A 354 -7.53 -18.79 24.79
C ARG A 354 -8.42 -19.16 23.62
N LEU A 355 -8.48 -18.29 22.59
CA LEU A 355 -9.28 -18.56 21.40
C LEU A 355 -8.83 -19.81 20.66
N LEU A 356 -7.50 -20.05 20.56
CA LEU A 356 -6.97 -21.24 19.91
C LEU A 356 -7.16 -22.51 20.79
N GLU A 357 -6.97 -22.40 22.10
CA GLU A 357 -7.24 -23.51 23.04
C GLU A 357 -8.71 -23.96 22.97
N GLU A 358 -9.65 -23.02 22.98
CA GLU A 358 -11.10 -23.29 22.87
C GLU A 358 -11.52 -23.83 21.51
N ASN A 359 -10.74 -23.60 20.44
CA ASN A 359 -11.06 -23.99 19.06
C ASN A 359 -9.98 -24.86 18.43
N PHE A 360 -9.29 -25.67 19.24
CA PHE A 360 -8.17 -26.49 18.77
C PHE A 360 -8.60 -27.49 17.67
N ASP A 361 -9.79 -28.06 17.75
CA ASP A 361 -10.32 -28.98 16.73
C ASP A 361 -10.47 -28.28 15.37
N LYS A 362 -10.90 -27.01 15.38
CA LYS A 362 -11.02 -26.21 14.14
C LYS A 362 -9.66 -25.87 13.56
N LEU A 363 -8.68 -25.55 14.43
CA LEU A 363 -7.29 -25.33 14.03
C LEU A 363 -6.74 -26.57 13.32
N HIS A 364 -6.93 -27.75 13.90
CA HIS A 364 -6.49 -29.01 13.33
C HIS A 364 -7.14 -29.30 11.97
N THR A 365 -8.47 -29.19 11.91
CA THR A 365 -9.24 -29.38 10.66
C THR A 365 -8.78 -28.46 9.54
N MET A 366 -8.52 -27.18 9.86
CA MET A 366 -8.05 -26.21 8.89
C MET A 366 -6.63 -26.51 8.42
N ALA A 367 -5.74 -26.91 9.34
CA ALA A 367 -4.37 -27.29 8.99
C ALA A 367 -4.35 -28.52 8.07
N GLU A 368 -5.20 -29.54 8.34
CA GLU A 368 -5.35 -30.72 7.45
C GLU A 368 -5.89 -30.35 6.06
N ALA A 369 -6.87 -29.44 6.00
CA ALA A 369 -7.37 -28.92 4.74
C ALA A 369 -6.27 -28.18 3.93
N LEU A 370 -5.42 -27.41 4.60
CA LEU A 370 -4.29 -26.75 3.97
C LEU A 370 -3.22 -27.75 3.49
N MET A 371 -2.98 -28.83 4.22
CA MET A 371 -2.08 -29.90 3.77
C MET A 371 -2.61 -30.60 2.50
N LEU A 372 -3.93 -30.72 2.38
CA LEU A 372 -4.56 -31.40 1.24
C LEU A 372 -4.71 -30.50 0.01
N TYR A 373 -5.16 -29.25 0.21
CA TYR A 373 -5.53 -28.32 -0.87
C TYR A 373 -4.51 -27.21 -1.10
N GLU A 374 -3.50 -27.07 -0.24
CA GLU A 374 -2.45 -26.02 -0.25
C GLU A 374 -2.97 -24.58 -0.18
N THR A 375 -4.21 -24.32 -0.56
CA THR A 375 -4.86 -23.01 -0.54
C THR A 375 -6.36 -23.14 -0.27
N CYS A 376 -6.84 -22.37 0.71
CA CYS A 376 -8.26 -22.21 1.02
C CYS A 376 -8.68 -20.77 0.74
N LEU A 377 -9.79 -20.62 -0.01
CA LEU A 377 -10.43 -19.32 -0.27
C LEU A 377 -11.74 -19.26 0.50
N LEU A 378 -12.13 -18.09 1.00
CA LEU A 378 -13.40 -17.92 1.72
C LEU A 378 -14.61 -18.38 0.89
N TYR A 379 -14.53 -18.27 -0.44
CA TYR A 379 -15.61 -18.68 -1.36
C TYR A 379 -15.58 -20.17 -1.74
N THR A 380 -14.53 -20.89 -1.39
CA THR A 380 -14.38 -22.34 -1.68
C THR A 380 -14.38 -23.18 -0.40
N SER A 381 -14.32 -22.55 0.77
CA SER A 381 -14.52 -23.26 2.04
C SER A 381 -15.98 -23.70 2.12
N PRO A 382 -16.25 -24.94 2.58
CA PRO A 382 -17.59 -25.30 2.99
C PRO A 382 -18.14 -24.23 3.95
N SER A 383 -19.44 -23.94 3.84
CA SER A 383 -20.10 -22.89 4.61
C SER A 383 -19.67 -22.95 6.08
N PRO A 384 -19.51 -21.78 6.79
CA PRO A 384 -19.26 -21.77 8.23
C PRO A 384 -20.32 -22.50 9.08
N ARG A 385 -21.39 -22.98 8.44
CA ARG A 385 -22.38 -23.89 9.06
C ARG A 385 -21.97 -25.36 8.96
N ASP A 386 -20.94 -25.67 8.16
CA ASP A 386 -20.46 -27.03 7.90
C ASP A 386 -19.06 -27.26 8.52
N LEU A 387 -18.53 -26.29 9.29
CA LEU A 387 -17.31 -26.37 10.11
C LEU A 387 -17.66 -26.25 11.59
#